data_8a54077357a24b5877ab9bccf52295d5
#
_entry.id   8a54077357a24b5877ab9bccf52295d5
#
_cell.length_a   1.000
_cell.length_b   1.000
_cell.length_c   1.000
_cell.angle_alpha   90.00
_cell.angle_beta   90.00
_cell.angle_gamma   90.00
#
_symmetry.space_group_name_H-M   'P 1'
#
loop_
_entity.id
_entity.type
_entity.pdbx_description
1 polymer ?
#
loop_
_entity_poly.entity_id
_entity_poly.type
_entity_poly.pdbx_seq_one_letter_code
_entity_poly.pdbx_strand_id
1 'polypeptide(L)'
;SLKVKLKLISDGDSCGALLVTDNKYNIDLFLGIGGGPEGVISAAALDAYGCKFQGKFLFATEQDKARAKKMGISDLNKKYELNEIVKGDSIFCATGITSTEIIAAVKKENTKFITETLVTHKESTIEIIKSEEPIAWLFLIIAIETPSLVPSSIG
;
A
#
# COMPACT_ATOMS: atom_id res chain seq x y z
N SER A 1 -7.53 25.43 -20.44
CA SER A 1 -8.25 24.66 -19.42
C SER A 1 -8.37 23.20 -19.90
N LEU A 2 -7.75 22.29 -19.17
CA LEU A 2 -7.91 20.85 -19.43
C LEU A 2 -9.31 20.43 -18.94
N LYS A 3 -10.08 19.79 -19.84
CA LYS A 3 -11.38 19.20 -19.48
C LYS A 3 -11.12 17.82 -18.87
N VAL A 4 -10.85 17.75 -17.57
CA VAL A 4 -10.65 16.51 -16.84
C VAL A 4 -11.85 16.25 -15.93
N LYS A 5 -12.22 14.96 -15.79
CA LYS A 5 -13.17 14.50 -14.79
C LYS A 5 -12.40 14.21 -13.52
N LEU A 6 -12.82 14.80 -12.40
CA LEU A 6 -12.16 14.64 -11.11
C LEU A 6 -12.95 13.70 -10.21
N LYS A 7 -12.28 12.70 -9.64
CA LYS A 7 -12.78 11.84 -8.57
C LYS A 7 -11.94 12.10 -7.32
N LEU A 8 -12.54 12.66 -6.28
CA LEU A 8 -11.88 12.88 -4.99
C LEU A 8 -12.10 11.66 -4.09
N ILE A 9 -11.05 11.26 -3.38
CA ILE A 9 -11.10 10.25 -2.33
C ILE A 9 -10.63 10.90 -1.02
N SER A 10 -11.20 10.47 0.09
CA SER A 10 -10.86 11.01 1.43
C SER A 10 -9.86 10.14 2.19
N ASP A 11 -9.67 8.91 1.75
CA ASP A 11 -8.83 7.89 2.40
C ASP A 11 -8.49 6.77 1.43
N GLY A 12 -7.53 5.90 1.81
CA GLY A 12 -7.19 4.71 1.04
C GLY A 12 -6.26 4.98 -0.16
N ASP A 13 -5.26 5.81 0.01
CA ASP A 13 -4.33 6.25 -1.06
C ASP A 13 -3.74 5.08 -1.86
N SER A 14 -3.32 3.99 -1.20
CA SER A 14 -2.76 2.82 -1.89
C SER A 14 -3.79 2.13 -2.80
N CYS A 15 -5.04 1.98 -2.32
CA CYS A 15 -6.12 1.45 -3.14
C CYS A 15 -6.50 2.43 -4.26
N GLY A 16 -6.53 3.73 -3.95
CA GLY A 16 -6.77 4.79 -4.93
C GLY A 16 -5.76 4.77 -6.07
N ALA A 17 -4.48 4.58 -5.74
CA ALA A 17 -3.41 4.45 -6.73
C ALA A 17 -3.61 3.25 -7.66
N LEU A 18 -4.12 2.13 -7.15
CA LEU A 18 -4.39 0.93 -7.95
C LEU A 18 -5.57 1.08 -8.93
N LEU A 19 -6.41 2.09 -8.80
CA LEU A 19 -7.52 2.30 -9.76
C LEU A 19 -7.05 2.66 -11.17
N VAL A 20 -5.78 3.05 -11.36
CA VAL A 20 -5.20 3.30 -12.70
C VAL A 20 -4.84 2.02 -13.44
N THR A 21 -4.91 0.85 -12.79
CA THR A 21 -4.43 -0.42 -13.36
C THR A 21 -5.42 -1.09 -14.31
N ASP A 22 -6.69 -0.71 -14.26
CA ASP A 22 -7.75 -1.34 -15.07
C ASP A 22 -8.72 -0.28 -15.59
N ASN A 23 -8.93 -0.28 -16.90
CA ASN A 23 -9.81 0.66 -17.60
C ASN A 23 -11.26 0.65 -17.10
N LYS A 24 -11.71 -0.43 -16.44
CA LYS A 24 -13.06 -0.49 -15.84
C LYS A 24 -13.30 0.58 -14.79
N TYR A 25 -12.24 1.06 -14.14
CA TYR A 25 -12.33 2.12 -13.12
C TYR A 25 -12.40 3.53 -13.73
N ASN A 26 -12.08 3.70 -15.02
CA ASN A 26 -12.05 4.98 -15.74
C ASN A 26 -11.18 6.03 -15.06
N ILE A 27 -10.02 5.63 -14.55
CA ILE A 27 -9.03 6.50 -13.92
C ILE A 27 -7.73 6.44 -14.71
N ASP A 28 -7.33 7.55 -15.30
CA ASP A 28 -6.11 7.66 -16.12
C ASP A 28 -4.89 8.09 -15.28
N LEU A 29 -5.13 8.80 -14.18
CA LEU A 29 -4.08 9.37 -13.34
C LEU A 29 -4.54 9.44 -11.89
N PHE A 30 -3.68 8.99 -10.98
CA PHE A 30 -3.81 9.20 -9.54
C PHE A 30 -2.80 10.24 -9.07
N LEU A 31 -3.25 11.19 -8.26
CA LEU A 31 -2.41 12.18 -7.58
C LEU A 31 -2.76 12.17 -6.10
N GLY A 32 -1.76 11.97 -5.25
CA GLY A 32 -1.95 11.94 -3.80
C GLY A 32 -0.73 12.48 -3.05
N ILE A 33 -0.94 12.85 -1.79
CA ILE A 33 0.10 13.18 -0.82
C ILE A 33 -0.14 12.28 0.37
N GLY A 34 0.85 11.45 0.69
CA GLY A 34 0.78 10.49 1.79
C GLY A 34 2.14 10.32 2.45
N GLY A 35 2.26 9.38 3.36
CA GLY A 35 3.52 9.02 3.98
C GLY A 35 4.48 8.35 3.00
N GLY A 36 5.76 8.41 3.32
CA GLY A 36 6.79 7.72 2.53
C GLY A 36 6.55 6.20 2.40
N PRO A 37 6.16 5.49 3.49
CA PRO A 37 5.83 4.07 3.42
C PRO A 37 4.69 3.77 2.46
N GLU A 38 3.61 4.54 2.47
CA GLU A 38 2.45 4.37 1.59
C GLU A 38 2.85 4.57 0.12
N GLY A 39 3.75 5.52 -0.16
CA GLY A 39 4.30 5.73 -1.49
C GLY A 39 5.10 4.52 -2.00
N VAL A 40 5.91 3.89 -1.15
CA VAL A 40 6.69 2.69 -1.49
C VAL A 40 5.77 1.49 -1.72
N ILE A 41 4.77 1.30 -0.86
CA ILE A 41 3.78 0.23 -0.98
C ILE A 41 3.00 0.38 -2.30
N SER A 42 2.55 1.59 -2.62
CA SER A 42 1.84 1.87 -3.87
C SER A 42 2.72 1.62 -5.09
N ALA A 43 3.99 2.04 -5.04
CA ALA A 43 4.95 1.77 -6.12
C ALA A 43 5.17 0.26 -6.33
N ALA A 44 5.34 -0.51 -5.25
CA ALA A 44 5.51 -1.96 -5.33
C ALA A 44 4.28 -2.67 -5.91
N ALA A 45 3.08 -2.24 -5.53
CA ALA A 45 1.85 -2.76 -6.10
C ALA A 45 1.74 -2.45 -7.60
N LEU A 46 2.04 -1.22 -8.00
CA LEU A 46 1.95 -0.75 -9.39
C LEU A 46 3.00 -1.36 -10.32
N ASP A 47 4.16 -1.79 -9.78
CA ASP A 47 5.21 -2.45 -10.55
C ASP A 47 4.71 -3.73 -11.23
N ALA A 48 3.90 -4.51 -10.53
CA ALA A 48 3.31 -5.74 -11.06
C ALA A 48 2.38 -5.51 -12.26
N TYR A 49 1.78 -4.33 -12.35
CA TYR A 49 0.91 -3.95 -13.47
C TYR A 49 1.64 -3.24 -14.60
N GLY A 50 2.96 -3.06 -14.49
CA GLY A 50 3.74 -2.28 -15.45
C GLY A 50 3.34 -0.80 -15.53
N CYS A 51 2.73 -0.27 -14.49
CA CYS A 51 2.32 1.12 -14.42
C CYS A 51 3.51 2.06 -14.22
N LYS A 52 3.33 3.32 -14.57
CA LYS A 52 4.29 4.38 -14.26
C LYS A 52 3.99 4.96 -12.90
N PHE A 53 5.03 5.22 -12.12
CA PHE A 53 4.93 5.91 -10.84
C PHE A 53 6.04 6.95 -10.73
N GLN A 54 5.73 8.10 -10.19
CA GLN A 54 6.69 9.15 -9.87
C GLN A 54 6.36 9.73 -8.50
N GLY A 55 7.35 9.76 -7.60
CA GLY A 55 7.22 10.32 -6.26
C GLY A 55 8.23 11.43 -5.99
N LYS A 56 7.87 12.36 -5.11
CA LYS A 56 8.75 13.40 -4.62
C LYS A 56 8.51 13.60 -3.12
N PHE A 57 9.58 13.72 -2.33
CA PHE A 57 9.45 14.09 -0.94
C PHE A 57 9.03 15.56 -0.78
N LEU A 58 8.09 15.80 0.11
CA LEU A 58 7.67 17.12 0.54
C LEU A 58 8.19 17.35 1.96
N PHE A 59 9.02 18.37 2.14
CA PHE A 59 9.60 18.72 3.43
C PHE A 59 8.93 19.98 3.96
N ALA A 60 8.19 19.86 5.06
CA ALA A 60 7.48 20.96 5.67
C ALA A 60 8.40 21.88 6.50
N THR A 61 9.48 21.33 7.08
CA THR A 61 10.36 22.03 7.99
C THR A 61 11.84 21.89 7.61
N GLU A 62 12.69 22.78 8.11
CA GLU A 62 14.14 22.67 7.96
C GLU A 62 14.71 21.44 8.71
N GLN A 63 14.03 21.00 9.77
CA GLN A 63 14.38 19.76 10.47
C GLN A 63 14.18 18.54 9.59
N ASP A 64 13.08 18.48 8.84
CA ASP A 64 12.81 17.39 7.89
C ASP A 64 13.88 17.34 6.80
N LYS A 65 14.28 18.51 6.28
CA LYS A 65 15.35 18.61 5.29
C LYS A 65 16.71 18.14 5.84
N ALA A 66 17.01 18.54 7.07
CA ALA A 66 18.24 18.13 7.75
C ALA A 66 18.26 16.61 8.01
N ARG A 67 17.12 16.05 8.42
CA ARG A 67 16.95 14.62 8.62
C ARG A 67 17.10 13.84 7.30
N ALA A 68 16.48 14.31 6.23
CA ALA A 68 16.59 13.72 4.90
C ALA A 68 18.06 13.67 4.43
N LYS A 69 18.81 14.78 4.60
CA LYS A 69 20.23 14.84 4.27
C LYS A 69 21.05 13.83 5.08
N LYS A 70 20.77 13.68 6.38
CA LYS A 70 21.43 12.66 7.23
C LYS A 70 21.14 11.24 6.79
N MET A 71 19.97 11.00 6.15
CA MET A 71 19.57 9.71 5.56
C MET A 71 20.12 9.50 4.15
N GLY A 72 20.97 10.40 3.63
CA GLY A 72 21.60 10.27 2.32
C GLY A 72 20.82 10.88 1.16
N ILE A 73 19.71 11.61 1.43
CA ILE A 73 18.95 12.33 0.41
C ILE A 73 19.63 13.69 0.18
N SER A 74 20.54 13.76 -0.79
CA SER A 74 21.30 14.98 -1.11
C SER A 74 20.48 15.99 -1.91
N ASP A 75 19.72 15.53 -2.89
CA ASP A 75 18.81 16.36 -3.69
C ASP A 75 17.39 16.31 -3.12
N LEU A 76 17.03 17.37 -2.40
CA LEU A 76 15.71 17.51 -1.78
C LEU A 76 14.56 17.75 -2.79
N ASN A 77 14.91 18.05 -4.05
CA ASN A 77 13.92 18.26 -5.12
C ASN A 77 13.80 17.09 -6.07
N LYS A 78 14.56 16.04 -5.83
CA LYS A 78 14.57 14.86 -6.68
C LYS A 78 13.16 14.27 -6.79
N LYS A 79 12.79 13.93 -8.01
CA LYS A 79 11.68 13.06 -8.33
C LYS A 79 12.23 11.65 -8.51
N TYR A 80 11.57 10.69 -7.92
CA TYR A 80 11.93 9.28 -7.96
C TYR A 80 10.97 8.57 -8.91
N GLU A 81 11.50 7.83 -9.84
CA GLU A 81 10.74 6.93 -10.71
C GLU A 81 10.51 5.59 -10.01
N LEU A 82 9.57 4.80 -10.51
CA LEU A 82 9.18 3.51 -9.93
C LEU A 82 10.40 2.60 -9.71
N ASN A 83 11.27 2.45 -10.69
CA ASN A 83 12.47 1.60 -10.64
C ASN A 83 13.58 2.12 -9.70
N GLU A 84 13.51 3.36 -9.25
CA GLU A 84 14.40 3.89 -8.23
C GLU A 84 13.88 3.59 -6.82
N ILE A 85 12.57 3.40 -6.68
CA ILE A 85 11.88 3.08 -5.41
C ILE A 85 11.85 1.58 -5.19
N VAL A 86 11.43 0.82 -6.20
CA VAL A 86 11.34 -0.65 -6.17
C VAL A 86 12.55 -1.22 -6.91
N LYS A 87 13.50 -1.81 -6.15
CA LYS A 87 14.79 -2.30 -6.69
C LYS A 87 14.91 -3.80 -6.60
N GLY A 88 14.06 -4.53 -7.22
CA GLY A 88 14.11 -5.99 -7.21
C GLY A 88 12.72 -6.57 -7.25
N ASP A 89 12.63 -7.86 -7.01
CA ASP A 89 11.35 -8.53 -6.96
C ASP A 89 10.57 -8.10 -5.73
N SER A 90 9.32 -7.77 -5.94
CA SER A 90 8.40 -7.40 -4.87
C SER A 90 7.10 -8.16 -5.01
N ILE A 91 6.57 -8.60 -3.89
CA ILE A 91 5.22 -9.14 -3.77
C ILE A 91 4.42 -8.14 -2.95
N PHE A 92 3.29 -7.71 -3.49
CA PHE A 92 2.34 -6.91 -2.74
C PHE A 92 1.15 -7.79 -2.37
N CYS A 93 0.77 -7.74 -1.09
CA CYS A 93 -0.41 -8.42 -0.56
C CYS A 93 -1.25 -7.43 0.24
N ALA A 94 -2.55 -7.37 -0.05
CA ALA A 94 -3.49 -6.54 0.70
C ALA A 94 -4.80 -7.29 0.92
N THR A 95 -5.19 -7.41 2.19
CA THR A 95 -6.47 -8.02 2.59
C THR A 95 -7.48 -6.92 2.91
N GLY A 96 -8.70 -7.05 2.39
CA GLY A 96 -9.77 -6.07 2.58
C GLY A 96 -10.33 -6.12 4.01
N ILE A 97 -10.10 -5.06 4.79
CA ILE A 97 -10.81 -4.85 6.07
C ILE A 97 -12.13 -4.11 5.78
N THR A 98 -12.07 -3.07 4.97
CA THR A 98 -13.22 -2.34 4.43
C THR A 98 -13.34 -2.61 2.94
N SER A 99 -14.54 -2.46 2.37
CA SER A 99 -14.72 -2.62 0.93
C SER A 99 -14.11 -1.46 0.16
N THR A 100 -13.39 -1.82 -0.89
CA THR A 100 -12.88 -0.89 -1.89
C THR A 100 -13.43 -1.29 -3.26
N GLU A 101 -13.08 -0.54 -4.31
CA GLU A 101 -13.42 -0.94 -5.68
C GLU A 101 -12.64 -2.18 -6.16
N ILE A 102 -11.59 -2.57 -5.45
CA ILE A 102 -10.67 -3.64 -5.86
C ILE A 102 -10.95 -4.94 -5.10
N ILE A 103 -11.07 -4.86 -3.76
CA ILE A 103 -11.26 -6.01 -2.87
C ILE A 103 -12.42 -5.76 -1.91
N ALA A 104 -13.15 -6.83 -1.58
CA ALA A 104 -14.27 -6.75 -0.66
C ALA A 104 -13.78 -6.69 0.80
N ALA A 105 -14.62 -6.10 1.66
CA ALA A 105 -14.42 -6.15 3.10
C ALA A 105 -14.47 -7.57 3.64
N VAL A 106 -13.77 -7.80 4.74
CA VAL A 106 -13.94 -9.02 5.54
C VAL A 106 -15.40 -9.16 5.97
N LYS A 107 -15.95 -10.36 5.79
CA LYS A 107 -17.32 -10.70 6.20
C LYS A 107 -17.30 -11.80 7.24
N LYS A 108 -18.14 -11.65 8.25
CA LYS A 108 -18.40 -12.72 9.22
C LYS A 108 -19.66 -13.47 8.79
N GLU A 109 -19.52 -14.76 8.51
CA GLU A 109 -20.63 -15.65 8.19
C GLU A 109 -20.62 -16.83 9.15
N ASN A 110 -21.64 -16.90 10.00
CA ASN A 110 -21.74 -17.94 11.04
C ASN A 110 -20.47 -18.02 11.91
N THR A 111 -19.68 -19.09 11.77
CA THR A 111 -18.46 -19.40 12.52
C THR A 111 -17.18 -19.14 11.73
N LYS A 112 -17.28 -18.45 10.60
CA LYS A 112 -16.15 -18.18 9.69
C LYS A 112 -16.02 -16.70 9.37
N PHE A 113 -14.79 -16.30 9.05
CA PHE A 113 -14.52 -15.05 8.34
C PHE A 113 -14.21 -15.36 6.88
N ILE A 114 -14.80 -14.58 5.99
CA ILE A 114 -14.51 -14.60 4.55
C ILE A 114 -13.70 -13.36 4.24
N THR A 115 -12.53 -13.55 3.66
CA THR A 115 -11.61 -12.47 3.30
C THR A 115 -11.27 -12.51 1.82
N GLU A 116 -10.99 -11.35 1.24
CA GLU A 116 -10.38 -11.21 -0.07
C GLU A 116 -9.02 -10.55 0.06
N THR A 117 -8.01 -11.17 -0.54
CA THR A 117 -6.63 -10.70 -0.56
C THR A 117 -6.17 -10.50 -2.00
N LEU A 118 -5.80 -9.28 -2.35
CA LEU A 118 -5.09 -9.00 -3.60
C LEU A 118 -3.63 -9.38 -3.42
N VAL A 119 -3.12 -10.21 -4.32
CA VAL A 119 -1.70 -10.56 -4.41
C VAL A 119 -1.20 -10.15 -5.79
N THR A 120 -0.09 -9.41 -5.82
CA THR A 120 0.53 -9.01 -7.09
C THR A 120 2.03 -9.29 -7.08
N HIS A 121 2.53 -9.77 -8.22
CA HIS A 121 3.95 -9.98 -8.47
C HIS A 121 4.25 -9.75 -9.96
N LYS A 122 5.37 -9.10 -10.27
CA LYS A 122 5.72 -8.65 -11.61
C LYS A 122 5.85 -9.79 -12.64
N GLU A 123 6.36 -10.94 -12.21
CA GLU A 123 6.60 -12.10 -13.08
C GLU A 123 5.52 -13.17 -12.94
N SER A 124 4.51 -12.92 -12.11
CA SER A 124 3.46 -13.87 -11.77
C SER A 124 2.09 -13.27 -12.04
N THR A 125 1.10 -14.07 -11.76
CA THR A 125 -0.30 -13.70 -11.85
C THR A 125 -0.67 -12.63 -10.84
N ILE A 126 -1.55 -11.74 -11.25
CA ILE A 126 -2.25 -10.83 -10.34
C ILE A 126 -3.54 -11.55 -9.95
N GLU A 127 -3.71 -11.86 -8.69
CA GLU A 127 -4.82 -12.69 -8.20
C GLU A 127 -5.55 -12.04 -7.04
N ILE A 128 -6.87 -12.27 -6.98
CA ILE A 128 -7.67 -12.04 -5.79
C ILE A 128 -7.97 -13.40 -5.17
N ILE A 129 -7.36 -13.67 -4.03
CA ILE A 129 -7.52 -14.91 -3.28
C ILE A 129 -8.67 -14.74 -2.30
N LYS A 130 -9.64 -15.65 -2.34
CA LYS A 130 -10.70 -15.73 -1.33
C LYS A 130 -10.36 -16.81 -0.33
N SER A 131 -10.38 -16.46 0.95
CA SER A 131 -10.15 -17.40 2.04
C SER A 131 -11.33 -17.44 3.00
N GLU A 132 -11.59 -18.61 3.55
CA GLU A 132 -12.55 -18.84 4.62
C GLU A 132 -11.82 -19.38 5.85
N GLU A 133 -11.79 -18.60 6.92
CA GLU A 133 -11.07 -18.96 8.13
C GLU A 133 -12.03 -19.11 9.33
N PRO A 134 -11.95 -20.22 10.09
CA PRO A 134 -12.70 -20.36 11.34
C PRO A 134 -12.35 -19.25 12.32
N ILE A 135 -13.35 -18.72 13.05
CA ILE A 135 -13.14 -17.67 14.04
C ILE A 135 -12.09 -18.06 15.09
N ALA A 136 -12.01 -19.34 15.45
CA ALA A 136 -11.03 -19.84 16.41
C ALA A 136 -9.57 -19.59 15.99
N TRP A 137 -9.27 -19.57 14.70
CA TRP A 137 -7.92 -19.34 14.18
C TRP A 137 -7.50 -17.86 14.26
N LEU A 138 -8.45 -16.96 14.16
CA LEU A 138 -8.16 -15.52 14.26
C LEU A 138 -7.60 -15.15 15.64
N PHE A 139 -8.10 -15.77 16.70
CA PHE A 139 -7.56 -15.57 18.05
C PHE A 139 -6.16 -16.13 18.22
N LEU A 140 -5.82 -17.20 17.51
CA LEU A 140 -4.47 -17.77 17.53
C LEU A 140 -3.45 -16.87 16.82
N ILE A 141 -3.81 -16.29 15.69
CA ILE A 141 -2.94 -15.37 14.94
C ILE A 141 -2.67 -14.10 15.76
N ILE A 142 -3.68 -13.51 16.37
CA ILE A 142 -3.53 -12.33 17.23
C ILE A 142 -2.66 -12.62 18.46
N ALA A 143 -2.75 -13.83 19.02
CA ALA A 143 -1.95 -14.23 20.19
C ALA A 143 -0.45 -14.44 19.85
N ILE A 144 -0.12 -14.74 18.60
CA ILE A 144 1.28 -14.91 18.15
C ILE A 144 1.94 -13.56 17.81
N GLU A 145 1.17 -12.55 17.43
CA GLU A 145 1.67 -11.23 17.03
C GLU A 145 1.87 -10.24 18.19
N THR A 146 1.63 -10.61 19.44
CA THR A 146 2.07 -9.80 20.56
C THR A 146 3.48 -10.23 20.98
N PRO A 147 4.55 -9.55 20.53
CA PRO A 147 5.85 -9.72 21.19
C PRO A 147 5.63 -9.28 22.63
N SER A 148 5.81 -10.19 23.57
CA SER A 148 5.92 -9.85 24.97
C SER A 148 7.03 -8.82 25.12
N LEU A 149 6.69 -7.57 25.29
CA LEU A 149 7.56 -6.57 25.88
C LEU A 149 7.80 -7.00 27.33
N VAL A 150 8.73 -7.93 27.51
CA VAL A 150 9.35 -8.14 28.81
C VAL A 150 10.33 -6.98 28.98
N PRO A 151 10.11 -6.07 29.92
CA PRO A 151 11.14 -5.11 30.29
C PRO A 151 12.30 -5.91 30.86
N SER A 152 13.44 -5.88 30.18
CA SER A 152 14.72 -6.29 30.77
C SER A 152 14.96 -5.37 31.96
N SER A 153 14.60 -5.86 33.15
CA SER A 153 15.02 -5.26 34.40
C SER A 153 16.55 -5.31 34.47
N ILE A 154 17.10 -4.15 34.51
CA ILE A 154 18.44 -3.76 34.81
C ILE A 154 18.90 -4.43 36.12
N GLY A 155 19.99 -5.17 36.05
CA GLY A 155 20.89 -5.39 37.17
C GLY A 155 22.02 -4.37 37.08
#